data_1c82492a2b4f7b77e784a877e46d78d4
#
_entry.id   1c82492a2b4f7b77e784a877e46d78d4
#
_cell.length_a   1.000
_cell.length_b   1.000
_cell.length_c   1.000
_cell.angle_alpha   90.00
_cell.angle_beta   90.00
_cell.angle_gamma   90.00
#
_symmetry.space_group_name_H-M   'P 1'
#
loop_
_entity.id
_entity.type
_entity.pdbx_description
1 polymer ?
#
loop_
_entity_poly.entity_id
_entity_poly.type
_entity_poly.pdbx_seq_one_letter_code
_entity_poly.pdbx_strand_id
1 'polypeptide(L)'
;MSKIYEALRKAEHERERVRQETAHPAARTVDTLPLDVADEEYQKLRASLTSIAVPSGLHTILVTAPRHGEGATTVAVGLASALAKERDARVLVLEGNLRTPCLHGLLAADSEVGVAEYADGRAAADALPVRVESLNLSVITAGAVPSRPLDLEFLDALLTRLRAQFDFVVIDGPPVNRYADASVIATKVDGVILVVEADNTPVVEAEAAKRQLDKVGARSLGVVLNRRRSYIPAVLESLL
;
A
#
# COMPACT_ATOMS: atom_id res chain seq x y z
N MET A 1 40.09 -7.44 -27.37
CA MET A 1 38.74 -7.58 -26.77
C MET A 1 38.29 -6.20 -26.33
N SER A 2 37.05 -5.82 -26.59
CA SER A 2 36.56 -4.43 -26.42
C SER A 2 36.43 -4.08 -24.95
N LYS A 3 36.93 -2.91 -24.53
CA LYS A 3 36.77 -2.31 -23.18
C LYS A 3 35.30 -2.25 -22.73
N ILE A 4 34.38 -2.22 -23.70
CA ILE A 4 32.92 -2.24 -23.45
C ILE A 4 32.48 -3.61 -22.93
N TYR A 5 33.04 -4.70 -23.43
CA TYR A 5 32.70 -6.05 -22.98
C TYR A 5 33.20 -6.32 -21.55
N GLU A 6 34.36 -5.80 -21.18
CA GLU A 6 34.88 -5.88 -19.81
C GLU A 6 34.05 -5.04 -18.82
N ALA A 7 33.60 -3.85 -19.26
CA ALA A 7 32.74 -3.00 -18.45
C ALA A 7 31.36 -3.61 -18.20
N LEU A 8 30.77 -4.23 -19.23
CA LEU A 8 29.49 -4.95 -19.11
C LEU A 8 29.61 -6.14 -18.15
N ARG A 9 30.65 -6.94 -18.29
CA ARG A 9 30.90 -8.10 -17.43
C ARG A 9 31.17 -7.72 -15.98
N LYS A 10 31.82 -6.58 -15.74
CA LYS A 10 32.05 -6.03 -14.43
C LYS A 10 30.73 -5.52 -13.80
N ALA A 11 29.87 -4.90 -14.59
CA ALA A 11 28.56 -4.44 -14.16
C ALA A 11 27.60 -5.61 -13.86
N GLU A 12 27.68 -6.70 -14.62
CA GLU A 12 26.91 -7.93 -14.34
C GLU A 12 27.39 -8.61 -13.06
N HIS A 13 28.70 -8.72 -12.84
CA HIS A 13 29.28 -9.29 -11.61
C HIS A 13 28.95 -8.43 -10.38
N GLU A 14 28.96 -7.11 -10.51
CA GLU A 14 28.59 -6.19 -9.43
C GLU A 14 27.08 -6.30 -9.10
N ARG A 15 26.23 -6.44 -10.13
CA ARG A 15 24.79 -6.70 -9.94
C ARG A 15 24.54 -8.05 -9.27
N GLU A 16 25.30 -9.08 -9.63
CA GLU A 16 25.18 -10.41 -9.03
C GLU A 16 25.69 -10.43 -7.58
N ARG A 17 26.76 -9.67 -7.28
CA ARG A 17 27.29 -9.49 -5.92
C ARG A 17 26.30 -8.73 -5.03
N VAL A 18 25.73 -7.62 -5.52
CA VAL A 18 24.67 -6.87 -4.81
C VAL A 18 23.44 -7.75 -4.61
N ARG A 19 23.09 -8.61 -5.57
CA ARG A 19 21.99 -9.57 -5.46
C ARG A 19 22.28 -10.68 -4.44
N GLN A 20 23.53 -11.10 -4.27
CA GLN A 20 23.93 -12.07 -3.23
C GLN A 20 24.11 -11.43 -1.86
N GLU A 21 24.54 -10.19 -1.76
CA GLU A 21 24.63 -9.41 -0.52
C GLU A 21 23.23 -8.95 -0.03
N THR A 22 22.25 -8.81 -0.92
CA THR A 22 20.83 -8.63 -0.60
C THR A 22 20.06 -9.94 -0.44
N ALA A 23 20.73 -11.11 -0.61
CA ALA A 23 20.16 -12.42 -0.27
C ALA A 23 19.98 -12.50 1.24
N HIS A 24 18.75 -12.44 1.64
CA HIS A 24 18.13 -12.38 2.94
C HIS A 24 18.93 -13.01 4.08
N PRO A 25 19.11 -12.31 5.19
CA PRO A 25 19.30 -12.97 6.47
C PRO A 25 18.01 -13.77 6.79
N ALA A 26 18.21 -14.97 7.31
CA ALA A 26 17.19 -15.93 7.71
C ALA A 26 15.95 -15.26 8.28
N ALA A 27 14.78 -15.82 7.92
CA ALA A 27 13.45 -15.42 8.35
C ALA A 27 13.47 -14.79 9.76
N ARG A 28 13.50 -13.47 9.82
CA ARG A 28 13.08 -12.76 11.00
C ARG A 28 11.56 -12.93 11.00
N THR A 29 11.09 -13.71 11.94
CA THR A 29 9.74 -13.58 12.46
C THR A 29 9.57 -12.09 12.69
N VAL A 30 8.87 -11.40 11.82
CA VAL A 30 8.47 -10.02 12.06
C VAL A 30 7.47 -10.15 13.18
N ASP A 31 7.94 -9.95 14.41
CA ASP A 31 7.06 -9.67 15.52
C ASP A 31 6.10 -8.61 15.03
N THR A 32 4.84 -9.00 15.00
CA THR A 32 3.67 -8.20 14.70
C THR A 32 3.96 -6.70 14.85
N LEU A 33 3.67 -5.93 13.80
CA LEU A 33 3.44 -4.49 13.96
C LEU A 33 2.77 -4.29 15.31
N PRO A 34 3.21 -3.35 16.16
CA PRO A 34 2.51 -3.04 17.41
C PRO A 34 1.14 -2.44 17.06
N LEU A 35 0.23 -3.31 16.64
CA LEU A 35 -1.16 -2.97 16.28
C LEU A 35 -2.01 -2.73 17.53
N ASP A 36 -1.52 -3.10 18.71
CA ASP A 36 -2.30 -3.03 19.93
C ASP A 36 -2.71 -1.61 20.35
N VAL A 37 -1.85 -0.61 20.12
CA VAL A 37 -2.19 0.79 20.46
C VAL A 37 -3.01 1.45 19.34
N ALA A 38 -2.86 0.99 18.11
CA ALA A 38 -3.52 1.54 16.94
C ALA A 38 -4.88 0.86 16.63
N ASP A 39 -5.24 -0.22 17.29
CA ASP A 39 -6.42 -1.02 16.93
C ASP A 39 -7.73 -0.22 17.07
N GLU A 40 -7.91 0.55 18.12
CA GLU A 40 -9.11 1.37 18.33
C GLU A 40 -9.24 2.48 17.29
N GLU A 41 -8.16 3.12 16.91
CA GLU A 41 -8.15 4.18 15.90
C GLU A 41 -8.48 3.61 14.50
N TYR A 42 -7.98 2.41 14.19
CA TYR A 42 -8.36 1.73 12.94
C TYR A 42 -9.82 1.27 12.95
N GLN A 43 -10.39 0.88 14.10
CA GLN A 43 -11.82 0.58 14.22
C GLN A 43 -12.67 1.84 13.96
N LYS A 44 -12.26 3.00 14.48
CA LYS A 44 -12.93 4.29 14.20
C LYS A 44 -12.84 4.63 12.71
N LEU A 45 -11.66 4.46 12.10
CA LEU A 45 -11.47 4.68 10.66
C LEU A 45 -12.35 3.75 9.84
N ARG A 46 -12.41 2.45 10.18
CA ARG A 46 -13.28 1.47 9.57
C ARG A 46 -14.75 1.90 9.67
N ALA A 47 -15.22 2.25 10.87
CA ALA A 47 -16.61 2.67 11.09
C ALA A 47 -16.98 3.90 10.25
N SER A 48 -16.07 4.86 10.14
CA SER A 48 -16.26 6.04 9.29
C SER A 48 -16.35 5.66 7.80
N LEU A 49 -15.51 4.73 7.35
CA LEU A 49 -15.51 4.25 5.96
C LEU A 49 -16.73 3.42 5.64
N THR A 50 -17.15 2.49 6.52
CA THR A 50 -18.33 1.64 6.26
C THR A 50 -19.59 2.46 6.18
N SER A 51 -19.70 3.56 6.93
CA SER A 51 -20.84 4.48 6.83
C SER A 51 -20.93 5.15 5.44
N ILE A 52 -19.81 5.34 4.76
CA ILE A 52 -19.71 5.89 3.40
C ILE A 52 -19.83 4.76 2.36
N ALA A 53 -19.25 3.59 2.64
CA ALA A 53 -19.12 2.48 1.71
C ALA A 53 -20.46 1.84 1.34
N VAL A 54 -21.31 1.58 2.33
CA VAL A 54 -22.59 0.89 2.13
C VAL A 54 -23.51 1.58 1.11
N PRO A 55 -23.73 2.92 1.17
CA PRO A 55 -24.55 3.60 0.17
C PRO A 55 -23.88 3.76 -1.20
N SER A 56 -22.56 3.65 -1.29
CA SER A 56 -21.80 4.07 -2.48
C SER A 56 -21.10 2.94 -3.24
N GLY A 57 -21.21 1.68 -2.79
CA GLY A 57 -20.57 0.54 -3.44
C GLY A 57 -19.02 0.65 -3.45
N LEU A 58 -18.43 1.09 -2.34
CA LEU A 58 -16.99 1.26 -2.22
C LEU A 58 -16.30 -0.10 -2.05
N HIS A 59 -15.51 -0.51 -3.02
CA HIS A 59 -14.75 -1.76 -3.01
C HIS A 59 -13.24 -1.52 -3.01
N THR A 60 -12.76 -0.50 -3.71
CA THR A 60 -11.33 -0.23 -3.91
C THR A 60 -10.94 1.10 -3.28
N ILE A 61 -9.94 1.08 -2.42
CA ILE A 61 -9.49 2.24 -1.64
C ILE A 61 -7.99 2.40 -1.84
N LEU A 62 -7.56 3.54 -2.40
CA LEU A 62 -6.16 3.93 -2.42
C LEU A 62 -5.80 4.63 -1.11
N VAL A 63 -4.77 4.16 -0.44
CA VAL A 63 -4.13 4.84 0.68
C VAL A 63 -2.78 5.38 0.21
N THR A 64 -2.58 6.67 0.30
CA THR A 64 -1.36 7.35 -0.18
C THR A 64 -1.01 8.52 0.73
N ALA A 65 0.16 9.13 0.53
CA ALA A 65 0.64 10.25 1.32
C ALA A 65 1.26 11.33 0.42
N PRO A 66 1.42 12.58 0.86
CA PRO A 66 2.19 13.60 0.16
C PRO A 66 3.63 13.17 -0.07
N ARG A 67 4.29 12.61 0.94
CA ARG A 67 5.70 12.23 0.95
C ARG A 67 5.91 10.79 1.38
N HIS A 68 7.11 10.29 1.10
CA HIS A 68 7.56 8.99 1.62
C HIS A 68 7.76 9.04 3.14
N GLY A 69 7.41 7.95 3.83
CA GLY A 69 7.66 7.81 5.26
C GLY A 69 6.55 8.32 6.19
N GLU A 70 5.47 8.91 5.67
CA GLU A 70 4.34 9.43 6.47
C GLU A 70 3.40 8.34 7.00
N GLY A 71 3.66 7.07 6.64
CA GLY A 71 2.96 5.90 7.19
C GLY A 71 1.77 5.41 6.38
N ALA A 72 1.69 5.73 5.09
CA ALA A 72 0.62 5.24 4.20
C ALA A 72 0.48 3.71 4.25
N THR A 73 1.58 2.97 4.13
CA THR A 73 1.58 1.49 4.21
C THR A 73 1.04 0.99 5.55
N THR A 74 1.46 1.59 6.67
CA THR A 74 0.98 1.21 8.00
C THR A 74 -0.52 1.45 8.13
N VAL A 75 -1.02 2.58 7.61
CA VAL A 75 -2.45 2.90 7.60
C VAL A 75 -3.21 1.95 6.67
N ALA A 76 -2.67 1.62 5.50
CA ALA A 76 -3.29 0.67 4.57
C ALA A 76 -3.48 -0.72 5.20
N VAL A 77 -2.42 -1.26 5.82
CA VAL A 77 -2.45 -2.57 6.50
C VAL A 77 -3.36 -2.53 7.72
N GLY A 78 -3.28 -1.48 8.55
CA GLY A 78 -4.12 -1.32 9.73
C GLY A 78 -5.61 -1.22 9.38
N LEU A 79 -5.95 -0.45 8.35
CA LEU A 79 -7.32 -0.36 7.84
C LEU A 79 -7.81 -1.71 7.30
N ALA A 80 -7.01 -2.38 6.47
CA ALA A 80 -7.35 -3.68 5.92
C ALA A 80 -7.57 -4.73 7.03
N SER A 81 -6.70 -4.73 8.06
CA SER A 81 -6.85 -5.59 9.23
C SER A 81 -8.15 -5.30 10.00
N ALA A 82 -8.51 -4.02 10.15
CA ALA A 82 -9.76 -3.64 10.81
C ALA A 82 -11.00 -4.05 9.99
N LEU A 83 -10.94 -3.94 8.65
CA LEU A 83 -11.99 -4.41 7.75
C LEU A 83 -12.12 -5.94 7.79
N ALA A 84 -11.01 -6.67 7.87
CA ALA A 84 -10.97 -8.13 7.93
C ALA A 84 -11.52 -8.72 9.25
N LYS A 85 -11.78 -7.88 10.27
CA LYS A 85 -12.49 -8.27 11.51
C LYS A 85 -14.01 -8.34 11.32
N GLU A 86 -14.55 -7.79 10.24
CA GLU A 86 -15.96 -7.99 9.91
C GLU A 86 -16.20 -9.45 9.53
N ARG A 87 -17.37 -9.95 9.97
CA ARG A 87 -17.73 -11.33 9.71
C ARG A 87 -17.82 -11.59 8.21
N ASP A 88 -17.08 -12.62 7.76
CA ASP A 88 -17.05 -13.09 6.39
C ASP A 88 -16.51 -12.09 5.35
N ALA A 89 -15.89 -10.97 5.77
CA ALA A 89 -15.29 -10.01 4.86
C ALA A 89 -14.01 -10.56 4.21
N ARG A 90 -13.97 -10.57 2.90
CA ARG A 90 -12.78 -10.92 2.11
C ARG A 90 -12.02 -9.63 1.79
N VAL A 91 -10.88 -9.45 2.44
CA VAL A 91 -10.07 -8.23 2.33
C VAL A 91 -8.72 -8.54 1.71
N LEU A 92 -8.31 -7.68 0.78
CA LEU A 92 -7.02 -7.74 0.10
C LEU A 92 -6.26 -6.45 0.34
N VAL A 93 -4.95 -6.56 0.62
CA VAL A 93 -4.00 -5.46 0.50
C VAL A 93 -3.19 -5.64 -0.79
N LEU A 94 -3.21 -4.63 -1.66
CA LEU A 94 -2.47 -4.63 -2.92
C LEU A 94 -1.31 -3.65 -2.84
N GLU A 95 -0.09 -4.11 -3.14
CA GLU A 95 1.07 -3.22 -3.27
C GLU A 95 0.99 -2.44 -4.57
N GLY A 96 0.62 -1.18 -4.48
CA GLY A 96 0.63 -0.21 -5.58
C GLY A 96 1.91 0.61 -5.66
N ASN A 97 2.75 0.57 -4.62
CA ASN A 97 4.04 1.24 -4.60
C ASN A 97 5.16 0.33 -5.15
N LEU A 98 5.17 0.10 -6.45
CA LEU A 98 6.15 -0.77 -7.09
C LEU A 98 7.57 -0.19 -7.15
N ARG A 99 7.76 1.06 -6.73
CA ARG A 99 9.08 1.72 -6.74
C ARG A 99 9.88 1.46 -5.47
N THR A 100 9.20 1.38 -4.35
CA THR A 100 9.77 1.09 -3.03
C THR A 100 8.85 0.13 -2.29
N PRO A 101 8.71 -1.12 -2.79
CA PRO A 101 7.80 -2.10 -2.23
C PRO A 101 8.24 -2.50 -0.82
N CYS A 102 7.29 -2.72 0.08
CA CYS A 102 7.59 -3.08 1.46
C CYS A 102 6.62 -4.10 2.08
N LEU A 103 5.49 -4.41 1.43
CA LEU A 103 4.50 -5.33 2.00
C LEU A 103 5.04 -6.74 2.20
N HIS A 104 5.92 -7.23 1.30
CA HIS A 104 6.53 -8.54 1.44
C HIS A 104 7.31 -8.69 2.77
N GLY A 105 8.13 -7.68 3.11
CA GLY A 105 8.89 -7.68 4.36
C GLY A 105 8.03 -7.39 5.59
N LEU A 106 7.03 -6.53 5.44
CA LEU A 106 6.16 -6.11 6.54
C LEU A 106 5.20 -7.23 6.98
N LEU A 107 4.69 -8.01 6.03
CA LEU A 107 3.68 -9.04 6.28
C LEU A 107 4.27 -10.47 6.24
N ALA A 108 5.59 -10.61 6.12
CA ALA A 108 6.27 -11.89 5.89
C ALA A 108 5.60 -12.71 4.77
N ALA A 109 5.04 -12.00 3.79
CA ALA A 109 4.38 -12.59 2.65
C ALA A 109 5.43 -12.84 1.57
N ASP A 110 6.12 -13.96 1.69
CA ASP A 110 7.15 -14.36 0.73
C ASP A 110 6.45 -14.89 -0.53
N SER A 111 6.42 -14.06 -1.57
CA SER A 111 5.87 -14.42 -2.86
C SER A 111 6.84 -14.01 -3.96
N GLU A 112 7.32 -15.01 -4.71
CA GLU A 112 8.09 -14.77 -5.95
C GLU A 112 7.21 -14.20 -7.07
N VAL A 113 5.89 -14.21 -6.86
CA VAL A 113 4.87 -13.81 -7.84
C VAL A 113 4.05 -12.68 -7.27
N GLY A 114 3.97 -11.57 -7.99
CA GLY A 114 3.25 -10.38 -7.58
C GLY A 114 2.73 -9.57 -8.78
N VAL A 115 2.52 -8.29 -8.55
CA VAL A 115 2.01 -7.34 -9.57
C VAL A 115 2.90 -7.33 -10.82
N ALA A 116 4.22 -7.42 -10.65
CA ALA A 116 5.17 -7.41 -11.76
C ALA A 116 5.00 -8.62 -12.70
N GLU A 117 4.85 -9.81 -12.14
CA GLU A 117 4.68 -11.05 -12.90
C GLU A 117 3.36 -11.06 -13.66
N TYR A 118 2.31 -10.51 -13.07
CA TYR A 118 1.04 -10.34 -13.77
C TYR A 118 1.16 -9.30 -14.89
N ALA A 119 1.82 -8.16 -14.66
CA ALA A 119 2.04 -7.11 -15.65
C ALA A 119 2.81 -7.63 -16.87
N ASP A 120 3.77 -8.52 -16.64
CA ASP A 120 4.57 -9.15 -17.70
C ASP A 120 3.87 -10.35 -18.36
N GLY A 121 2.64 -10.70 -17.94
CA GLY A 121 1.88 -11.85 -18.44
C GLY A 121 2.44 -13.20 -18.00
N ARG A 122 3.31 -13.22 -16.99
CA ARG A 122 3.96 -14.44 -16.45
C ARG A 122 3.13 -15.12 -15.36
N ALA A 123 2.11 -14.44 -14.83
CA ALA A 123 1.21 -14.97 -13.82
C ALA A 123 -0.25 -14.61 -14.10
N ALA A 124 -1.18 -15.48 -13.69
CA ALA A 124 -2.60 -15.17 -13.69
C ALA A 124 -2.98 -14.38 -12.43
N ALA A 125 -3.99 -13.50 -12.52
CA ALA A 125 -4.45 -12.70 -11.40
C ALA A 125 -4.88 -13.55 -10.19
N ASP A 126 -5.48 -14.71 -10.43
CA ASP A 126 -5.98 -15.61 -9.38
C ASP A 126 -4.85 -16.31 -8.60
N ALA A 127 -3.63 -16.30 -9.14
CA ALA A 127 -2.44 -16.88 -8.48
C ALA A 127 -1.65 -15.86 -7.63
N LEU A 128 -2.04 -14.59 -7.65
CA LEU A 128 -1.31 -13.53 -6.95
C LEU A 128 -1.60 -13.45 -5.44
N PRO A 129 -2.85 -13.63 -4.96
CA PRO A 129 -3.15 -13.40 -3.56
C PRO A 129 -2.49 -14.44 -2.66
N VAL A 130 -1.74 -13.98 -1.68
CA VAL A 130 -1.17 -14.79 -0.60
C VAL A 130 -1.96 -14.54 0.68
N ARG A 131 -2.38 -15.59 1.37
CA ARG A 131 -3.12 -15.48 2.61
C ARG A 131 -2.19 -15.15 3.78
N VAL A 132 -2.56 -14.14 4.58
CA VAL A 132 -1.91 -13.77 5.84
C VAL A 132 -2.86 -14.12 6.98
N GLU A 133 -2.67 -15.31 7.55
CA GLU A 133 -3.60 -15.87 8.53
C GLU A 133 -3.70 -15.05 9.81
N SER A 134 -2.57 -14.50 10.28
CA SER A 134 -2.51 -13.68 11.51
C SER A 134 -3.38 -12.42 11.45
N LEU A 135 -3.65 -11.90 10.25
CA LEU A 135 -4.46 -10.70 10.01
C LEU A 135 -5.80 -10.99 9.35
N ASN A 136 -6.09 -12.25 9.05
CA ASN A 136 -7.31 -12.69 8.34
C ASN A 136 -7.55 -11.96 7.01
N LEU A 137 -6.49 -11.62 6.27
CA LEU A 137 -6.57 -10.94 4.97
C LEU A 137 -5.67 -11.61 3.93
N SER A 138 -5.80 -11.21 2.69
CA SER A 138 -4.89 -11.59 1.61
C SER A 138 -4.01 -10.41 1.22
N VAL A 139 -2.83 -10.68 0.65
CA VAL A 139 -1.91 -9.67 0.15
C VAL A 139 -1.47 -10.02 -1.27
N ILE A 140 -1.31 -9.02 -2.11
CA ILE A 140 -0.57 -9.10 -3.37
C ILE A 140 0.61 -8.16 -3.25
N THR A 141 1.82 -8.72 -3.27
CA THR A 141 3.08 -7.98 -3.23
C THR A 141 3.46 -7.45 -4.60
N ALA A 142 4.49 -6.62 -4.66
CA ALA A 142 5.02 -6.12 -5.93
C ALA A 142 5.56 -7.24 -6.84
N GLY A 143 6.06 -8.34 -6.27
CA GLY A 143 6.84 -9.33 -6.99
C GLY A 143 8.23 -8.80 -7.35
N ALA A 144 8.79 -9.22 -8.48
CA ALA A 144 10.02 -8.66 -9.02
C ALA A 144 9.79 -7.23 -9.58
N VAL A 145 10.87 -6.53 -9.93
CA VAL A 145 10.74 -5.21 -10.58
C VAL A 145 10.05 -5.37 -11.93
N PRO A 146 8.91 -4.71 -12.17
CA PRO A 146 8.19 -4.83 -13.43
C PRO A 146 9.01 -4.27 -14.58
N SER A 147 8.96 -4.95 -15.73
CA SER A 147 9.65 -4.54 -16.97
C SER A 147 9.00 -3.30 -17.60
N ARG A 148 7.75 -3.02 -17.24
CA ARG A 148 6.94 -1.92 -17.77
C ARG A 148 6.37 -1.06 -16.65
N PRO A 149 6.12 0.24 -16.88
CA PRO A 149 5.38 1.07 -15.95
C PRO A 149 3.96 0.54 -15.76
N LEU A 150 3.35 0.84 -14.60
CA LEU A 150 1.91 0.66 -14.41
C LEU A 150 1.16 1.47 -15.49
N ASP A 151 0.40 0.78 -16.32
CA ASP A 151 -0.52 1.42 -17.24
C ASP A 151 -1.99 1.25 -16.79
N LEU A 152 -2.87 2.08 -17.36
CA LEU A 152 -4.27 2.14 -16.96
C LEU A 152 -5.06 0.88 -17.36
N GLU A 153 -4.72 0.26 -18.49
CA GLU A 153 -5.41 -0.92 -19.01
C GLU A 153 -5.11 -2.13 -18.14
N PHE A 154 -3.84 -2.32 -17.82
CA PHE A 154 -3.38 -3.36 -16.91
C PHE A 154 -4.05 -3.23 -15.53
N LEU A 155 -4.01 -2.02 -14.95
CA LEU A 155 -4.57 -1.77 -13.61
C LEU A 155 -6.10 -2.04 -13.60
N ASP A 156 -6.80 -1.61 -14.64
CA ASP A 156 -8.25 -1.80 -14.78
C ASP A 156 -8.62 -3.29 -14.85
N ALA A 157 -7.87 -4.06 -15.64
CA ALA A 157 -8.05 -5.51 -15.76
C ALA A 157 -7.82 -6.22 -14.43
N LEU A 158 -6.76 -5.86 -13.71
CA LEU A 158 -6.45 -6.41 -12.39
C LEU A 158 -7.55 -6.08 -11.38
N LEU A 159 -7.90 -4.80 -11.22
CA LEU A 159 -8.90 -4.36 -10.25
C LEU A 159 -10.29 -4.96 -10.54
N THR A 160 -10.67 -5.11 -11.81
CA THR A 160 -11.92 -5.76 -12.19
C THR A 160 -12.00 -7.21 -11.67
N ARG A 161 -10.91 -7.96 -11.78
CA ARG A 161 -10.84 -9.33 -11.25
C ARG A 161 -10.85 -9.38 -9.74
N LEU A 162 -10.10 -8.47 -9.09
CA LEU A 162 -10.02 -8.42 -7.63
C LEU A 162 -11.36 -8.03 -6.99
N ARG A 163 -12.13 -7.11 -7.60
CA ARG A 163 -13.48 -6.75 -7.15
C ARG A 163 -14.47 -7.93 -7.18
N ALA A 164 -14.27 -8.90 -8.04
CA ALA A 164 -15.11 -10.10 -8.09
C ALA A 164 -14.78 -11.10 -6.95
N GLN A 165 -13.58 -11.04 -6.40
CA GLN A 165 -13.10 -11.99 -5.40
C GLN A 165 -13.10 -11.43 -3.98
N PHE A 166 -12.92 -10.11 -3.81
CA PHE A 166 -12.77 -9.45 -2.53
C PHE A 166 -13.84 -8.38 -2.33
N ASP A 167 -14.30 -8.27 -1.10
CA ASP A 167 -15.28 -7.26 -0.71
C ASP A 167 -14.61 -5.89 -0.54
N PHE A 168 -13.34 -5.89 -0.10
CA PHE A 168 -12.49 -4.70 -0.05
C PHE A 168 -11.09 -4.98 -0.60
N VAL A 169 -10.61 -4.05 -1.43
CA VAL A 169 -9.23 -4.01 -1.94
C VAL A 169 -8.60 -2.70 -1.48
N VAL A 170 -7.70 -2.78 -0.52
CA VAL A 170 -6.93 -1.63 -0.01
C VAL A 170 -5.61 -1.58 -0.75
N ILE A 171 -5.35 -0.50 -1.47
CA ILE A 171 -4.14 -0.33 -2.28
C ILE A 171 -3.17 0.57 -1.53
N ASP A 172 -1.99 0.04 -1.19
CA ASP A 172 -0.88 0.83 -0.66
C ASP A 172 -0.18 1.57 -1.80
N GLY A 173 -0.41 2.87 -1.90
CA GLY A 173 0.04 3.69 -3.01
C GLY A 173 1.35 4.44 -2.76
N PRO A 174 2.08 4.76 -3.84
CA PRO A 174 3.27 5.60 -3.74
C PRO A 174 2.92 7.04 -3.38
N PRO A 175 3.90 7.85 -2.89
CA PRO A 175 3.70 9.25 -2.57
C PRO A 175 3.21 10.08 -3.76
N VAL A 176 2.09 10.81 -3.57
CA VAL A 176 1.41 11.58 -4.62
C VAL A 176 2.31 12.66 -5.21
N ASN A 177 3.02 13.42 -4.36
CA ASN A 177 3.84 14.55 -4.85
C ASN A 177 5.11 14.10 -5.58
N ARG A 178 5.45 12.81 -5.49
CA ARG A 178 6.70 12.29 -6.06
C ARG A 178 6.49 11.49 -7.34
N TYR A 179 5.39 10.75 -7.45
CA TYR A 179 5.19 9.79 -8.52
C TYR A 179 3.80 9.92 -9.14
N ALA A 180 3.74 9.92 -10.48
CA ALA A 180 2.49 9.95 -11.23
C ALA A 180 1.64 8.69 -11.02
N ASP A 181 2.27 7.58 -10.63
CA ASP A 181 1.61 6.28 -10.42
C ASP A 181 0.44 6.39 -9.42
N ALA A 182 0.59 7.21 -8.34
CA ALA A 182 -0.50 7.47 -7.40
C ALA A 182 -1.73 8.08 -8.08
N SER A 183 -1.51 9.06 -8.96
CA SER A 183 -2.59 9.69 -9.73
C SER A 183 -3.23 8.73 -10.73
N VAL A 184 -2.44 7.86 -11.35
CA VAL A 184 -2.94 6.79 -12.24
C VAL A 184 -3.85 5.84 -11.47
N ILE A 185 -3.41 5.32 -10.32
CA ILE A 185 -4.21 4.45 -9.47
C ILE A 185 -5.48 5.17 -9.01
N ALA A 186 -5.38 6.44 -8.60
CA ALA A 186 -6.49 7.23 -8.10
C ALA A 186 -7.66 7.37 -9.08
N THR A 187 -7.40 7.30 -10.39
CA THR A 187 -8.46 7.33 -11.43
C THR A 187 -9.26 6.04 -11.54
N LYS A 188 -8.79 4.93 -10.95
CA LYS A 188 -9.35 3.58 -11.12
C LYS A 188 -9.97 3.01 -9.85
N VAL A 189 -9.83 3.73 -8.74
CA VAL A 189 -10.36 3.32 -7.43
C VAL A 189 -11.64 4.06 -7.08
N ASP A 190 -12.42 3.49 -6.17
CA ASP A 190 -13.68 4.08 -5.72
C ASP A 190 -13.46 5.23 -4.73
N GLY A 191 -12.28 5.30 -4.11
CA GLY A 191 -11.92 6.41 -3.24
C GLY A 191 -10.47 6.42 -2.79
N VAL A 192 -10.04 7.58 -2.29
CA VAL A 192 -8.66 7.84 -1.86
C VAL A 192 -8.64 8.37 -0.43
N ILE A 193 -7.76 7.80 0.38
CA ILE A 193 -7.39 8.30 1.71
C ILE A 193 -6.00 8.92 1.61
N LEU A 194 -5.88 10.18 2.01
CA LEU A 194 -4.61 10.88 2.10
C LEU A 194 -4.08 10.81 3.53
N VAL A 195 -2.93 10.20 3.73
CA VAL A 195 -2.26 10.11 5.04
C VAL A 195 -1.27 11.25 5.16
N VAL A 196 -1.36 12.03 6.22
CA VAL A 196 -0.42 13.10 6.56
C VAL A 196 0.17 12.86 7.94
N GLU A 197 1.46 13.11 8.13
CA GLU A 197 2.10 12.98 9.43
C GLU A 197 1.90 14.26 10.26
N ALA A 198 1.32 14.10 11.46
CA ALA A 198 1.13 15.21 12.38
C ALA A 198 2.47 15.88 12.72
N ASP A 199 2.46 17.18 12.83
CA ASP A 199 3.61 18.03 13.18
C ASP A 199 4.83 17.93 12.24
N ASN A 200 4.73 17.14 11.14
CA ASN A 200 5.85 16.92 10.21
C ASN A 200 5.50 17.23 8.75
N THR A 201 4.29 16.93 8.28
CA THR A 201 3.90 17.23 6.90
C THR A 201 3.60 18.72 6.74
N PRO A 202 4.35 19.48 5.90
CA PRO A 202 4.02 20.87 5.61
C PRO A 202 2.65 21.00 4.95
N VAL A 203 1.85 21.97 5.38
CA VAL A 203 0.50 22.21 4.82
C VAL A 203 0.53 22.37 3.31
N VAL A 204 1.54 23.07 2.78
CA VAL A 204 1.72 23.29 1.33
C VAL A 204 1.87 21.97 0.56
N GLU A 205 2.55 20.97 1.14
CA GLU A 205 2.73 19.65 0.52
C GLU A 205 1.45 18.81 0.58
N ALA A 206 0.73 18.86 1.71
CA ALA A 206 -0.57 18.19 1.84
C ALA A 206 -1.59 18.79 0.84
N GLU A 207 -1.64 20.12 0.71
CA GLU A 207 -2.48 20.78 -0.28
C GLU A 207 -2.06 20.47 -1.73
N ALA A 208 -0.75 20.37 -2.01
CA ALA A 208 -0.26 19.99 -3.33
C ALA A 208 -0.71 18.58 -3.70
N ALA A 209 -0.60 17.62 -2.78
CA ALA A 209 -1.08 16.26 -2.96
C ALA A 209 -2.59 16.22 -3.22
N LYS A 210 -3.37 16.96 -2.41
CA LYS A 210 -4.81 17.06 -2.60
C LYS A 210 -5.14 17.62 -3.98
N ARG A 211 -4.50 18.73 -4.39
CA ARG A 211 -4.72 19.32 -5.71
C ARG A 211 -4.37 18.37 -6.86
N GLN A 212 -3.35 17.53 -6.71
CA GLN A 212 -3.02 16.52 -7.74
C GLN A 212 -4.11 15.44 -7.85
N LEU A 213 -4.64 14.97 -6.74
CA LEU A 213 -5.75 14.01 -6.71
C LEU A 213 -7.04 14.63 -7.28
N ASP A 214 -7.36 15.87 -6.91
CA ASP A 214 -8.53 16.59 -7.43
C ASP A 214 -8.45 16.78 -8.96
N LYS A 215 -7.26 17.08 -9.51
CA LYS A 215 -7.05 17.25 -10.97
C LYS A 215 -7.37 16.02 -11.79
N VAL A 216 -7.18 14.82 -11.21
CA VAL A 216 -7.51 13.56 -11.89
C VAL A 216 -8.93 13.08 -11.57
N GLY A 217 -9.72 13.89 -10.88
CA GLY A 217 -11.10 13.55 -10.51
C GLY A 217 -11.19 12.46 -9.43
N ALA A 218 -10.14 12.25 -8.65
CA ALA A 218 -10.15 11.25 -7.60
C ALA A 218 -11.16 11.61 -6.49
N ARG A 219 -11.96 10.63 -6.07
CA ARG A 219 -12.90 10.79 -4.96
C ARG A 219 -12.14 10.74 -3.64
N SER A 220 -11.98 11.87 -2.97
CA SER A 220 -11.41 11.91 -1.62
C SER A 220 -12.40 11.35 -0.60
N LEU A 221 -11.97 10.34 0.17
CA LEU A 221 -12.73 9.79 1.30
C LEU A 221 -12.41 10.52 2.60
N GLY A 222 -11.23 11.16 2.66
CA GLY A 222 -10.78 11.91 3.83
C GLY A 222 -9.28 11.96 3.97
N VAL A 223 -8.86 12.53 5.10
CA VAL A 223 -7.45 12.64 5.49
C VAL A 223 -7.26 11.92 6.82
N VAL A 224 -6.23 11.10 6.91
CA VAL A 224 -5.78 10.47 8.16
C VAL A 224 -4.59 11.24 8.70
N LEU A 225 -4.72 11.77 9.92
CA LEU A 225 -3.62 12.40 10.63
C LEU A 225 -2.87 11.32 11.41
N ASN A 226 -1.74 10.88 10.86
CA ASN A 226 -0.93 9.80 11.43
C ASN A 226 0.10 10.32 12.44
N ARG A 227 0.52 9.47 13.37
CA ARG A 227 1.55 9.76 14.38
C ARG A 227 1.24 10.99 15.26
N ARG A 228 -0.04 11.30 15.44
CA ARG A 228 -0.45 12.36 16.37
C ARG A 228 0.02 12.02 17.78
N ARG A 229 0.74 12.94 18.40
CA ARG A 229 1.15 12.84 19.82
C ARG A 229 0.13 13.60 20.67
N SER A 230 -0.42 12.96 21.69
CA SER A 230 -1.14 13.68 22.73
C SER A 230 -0.09 14.31 23.68
N TYR A 231 -0.12 15.63 23.80
CA TYR A 231 0.70 16.35 24.77
C TYR A 231 -0.03 16.51 26.09
N ILE A 232 -1.29 16.05 26.18
CA ILE A 232 -2.09 16.06 27.41
C ILE A 232 -1.71 14.82 28.21
N PRO A 233 -1.23 14.97 29.47
CA PRO A 233 -1.00 13.82 30.34
C PRO A 233 -2.30 13.00 30.48
N ALA A 234 -2.19 11.67 30.40
CA ALA A 234 -3.37 10.75 30.46
C ALA A 234 -4.28 11.00 31.69
N VAL A 235 -3.71 11.52 32.78
CA VAL A 235 -4.45 11.91 34.00
C VAL A 235 -5.42 13.09 33.75
N LEU A 236 -5.12 13.96 32.77
CA LEU A 236 -5.98 15.09 32.43
C LEU A 236 -6.98 14.74 31.33
N GLU A 237 -6.69 13.76 30.47
CA GLU A 237 -7.64 13.27 29.46
C GLU A 237 -8.87 12.59 30.09
N SER A 238 -8.71 11.99 31.27
CA SER A 238 -9.83 11.36 32.01
C SER A 238 -10.75 12.36 32.72
N LEU A 239 -10.41 13.65 32.71
CA LEU A 239 -11.16 14.73 33.38
C LEU A 239 -11.90 15.65 32.37
N LEU A 240 -11.71 15.42 31.05
CA LEU A 240 -12.38 16.12 29.94
C LEU A 240 -13.41 15.22 29.27
#